data_f1038153ebfcd71b612a7171a91629ff
#
_entry.id   f1038153ebfcd71b612a7171a91629ff
#
_cell.length_a   1.000
_cell.length_b   1.000
_cell.length_c   1.000
_cell.angle_alpha   90.00
_cell.angle_beta   90.00
_cell.angle_gamma   90.00
#
_symmetry.space_group_name_H-M   'P 1'
#
loop_
_entity.id
_entity.type
_entity.pdbx_description
1 polymer ?
#
loop_
_entity_poly.entity_id
_entity_poly.type
_entity_poly.pdbx_seq_one_letter_code
_entity_poly.pdbx_strand_id
1 'polypeptide(L)'
;GLAALRLGFAVANQTITAALRAVKSPYNVNSATQSAAAAVLSYPKQLERAIEKIVDSRIALSQGLQQLLKKKPGRFILYPSCTNFVLIRLADARYVYEKLLAEGIAVRLMGDSLRITAGAPEENTELLAALERIL
;
A
#
# COMPACT_ATOMS: atom_id res chain seq x y z
N GLY A 1 5.67 8.64 -4.38
CA GLY A 1 4.54 9.37 -4.96
C GLY A 1 4.37 9.27 -6.48
N LEU A 2 5.15 8.44 -7.21
CA LEU A 2 5.09 8.41 -8.68
C LEU A 2 4.26 7.24 -9.25
N ALA A 3 3.42 6.61 -8.45
CA ALA A 3 2.62 5.45 -8.90
C ALA A 3 1.72 5.77 -10.12
N ALA A 4 1.21 6.98 -10.21
CA ALA A 4 0.39 7.45 -11.33
C ALA A 4 1.17 7.52 -12.66
N LEU A 5 2.48 7.69 -12.63
CA LEU A 5 3.33 7.70 -13.82
C LEU A 5 3.51 6.31 -14.44
N ARG A 6 3.05 5.25 -13.79
CA ARG A 6 3.08 3.87 -14.29
C ARG A 6 4.47 3.39 -14.72
N LEU A 7 5.52 3.88 -14.12
CA LEU A 7 6.90 3.48 -14.38
C LEU A 7 7.37 2.42 -13.38
N GLY A 8 7.94 1.34 -13.91
CA GLY A 8 8.72 0.36 -13.17
C GLY A 8 10.05 0.13 -13.90
N PHE A 9 11.05 -0.31 -13.17
CA PHE A 9 12.32 -0.73 -13.77
C PHE A 9 12.79 -2.04 -13.16
N ALA A 10 13.57 -2.79 -13.91
CA ALA A 10 14.20 -4.02 -13.46
C ALA A 10 15.71 -3.96 -13.74
N VAL A 11 16.49 -4.45 -12.78
CA VAL A 11 17.95 -4.64 -12.92
C VAL A 11 18.23 -6.14 -12.87
N ALA A 12 18.82 -6.66 -13.94
CA ALA A 12 19.09 -8.08 -14.08
C ALA A 12 20.32 -8.32 -14.97
N ASN A 13 20.77 -9.56 -15.05
CA ASN A 13 21.83 -9.95 -15.98
C ASN A 13 21.37 -9.79 -17.44
N GLN A 14 22.33 -9.89 -18.37
CA GLN A 14 22.07 -9.65 -19.79
C GLN A 14 21.01 -10.58 -20.39
N THR A 15 21.01 -11.86 -20.00
CA THR A 15 20.06 -12.86 -20.49
C THR A 15 18.62 -12.49 -20.12
N ILE A 16 18.38 -12.17 -18.84
CA ILE A 16 17.05 -11.78 -18.35
C ILE A 16 16.63 -10.44 -18.96
N THR A 17 17.55 -9.49 -19.06
CA THR A 17 17.26 -8.17 -19.66
C THR A 17 16.89 -8.30 -21.12
N ALA A 18 17.55 -9.18 -21.88
CA ALA A 18 17.22 -9.46 -23.28
C ALA A 18 15.80 -10.08 -23.40
N ALA A 19 15.47 -11.05 -22.56
CA ALA A 19 14.13 -11.66 -22.54
C ALA A 19 13.04 -10.64 -22.20
N LEU A 20 13.26 -9.78 -21.19
CA LEU A 20 12.33 -8.71 -20.84
C LEU A 20 12.13 -7.69 -21.98
N ARG A 21 13.22 -7.35 -22.69
CA ARG A 21 13.14 -6.47 -23.86
C ARG A 21 12.33 -7.08 -24.99
N ALA A 22 12.44 -8.39 -25.21
CA ALA A 22 11.73 -9.09 -26.29
C ALA A 22 10.21 -9.09 -26.11
N VAL A 23 9.73 -9.12 -24.86
CA VAL A 23 8.29 -9.13 -24.55
C VAL A 23 7.71 -7.74 -24.23
N LYS A 24 8.59 -6.75 -24.08
CA LYS A 24 8.17 -5.39 -23.77
C LYS A 24 7.53 -4.72 -24.99
N SER A 25 6.32 -4.16 -24.85
CA SER A 25 5.72 -3.33 -25.88
C SER A 25 6.60 -2.12 -26.23
N PRO A 26 6.74 -1.77 -27.51
CA PRO A 26 7.41 -0.53 -27.90
C PRO A 26 6.60 0.67 -27.37
N TYR A 27 7.31 1.75 -27.05
CA TYR A 27 6.71 3.03 -26.62
C TYR A 27 5.80 2.98 -25.37
N ASN A 28 5.95 1.97 -24.51
CA ASN A 28 5.10 1.77 -23.33
C ASN A 28 5.34 2.79 -22.20
N VAL A 29 6.43 3.54 -22.25
CA VAL A 29 6.75 4.61 -21.30
C VAL A 29 7.09 5.89 -22.08
N ASN A 30 6.33 6.96 -21.84
CA ASN A 30 6.56 8.23 -22.50
C ASN A 30 7.79 8.97 -21.91
N SER A 31 8.30 9.95 -22.68
CA SER A 31 9.51 10.68 -22.30
C SER A 31 9.34 11.53 -21.04
N ALA A 32 8.16 12.11 -20.81
CA ALA A 32 7.90 12.88 -19.59
C ALA A 32 7.98 12.01 -18.33
N THR A 33 7.41 10.80 -18.38
CA THR A 33 7.52 9.80 -17.31
C THR A 33 8.97 9.40 -17.05
N GLN A 34 9.77 9.17 -18.12
CA GLN A 34 11.18 8.83 -17.98
C GLN A 34 11.98 9.98 -17.34
N SER A 35 11.75 11.20 -17.80
CA SER A 35 12.42 12.39 -17.24
C SER A 35 12.08 12.62 -15.77
N ALA A 36 10.80 12.48 -15.39
CA ALA A 36 10.36 12.59 -14.00
C ALA A 36 11.00 11.53 -13.11
N ALA A 37 11.09 10.29 -13.59
CA ALA A 37 11.73 9.21 -12.84
C ALA A 37 13.24 9.44 -12.67
N ALA A 38 13.94 9.85 -13.73
CA ALA A 38 15.35 10.17 -13.66
C ALA A 38 15.62 11.31 -12.66
N ALA A 39 14.77 12.33 -12.65
CA ALA A 39 14.85 13.43 -11.70
C ALA A 39 14.69 12.94 -10.24
N VAL A 40 13.70 12.09 -9.95
CA VAL A 40 13.49 11.54 -8.59
C VAL A 40 14.66 10.67 -8.15
N LEU A 41 15.19 9.81 -9.04
CA LEU A 41 16.33 8.95 -8.74
C LEU A 41 17.64 9.75 -8.51
N SER A 42 17.70 11.01 -8.94
CA SER A 42 18.82 11.91 -8.64
C SER A 42 18.82 12.42 -7.19
N TYR A 43 17.77 12.14 -6.42
CA TYR A 43 17.63 12.55 -5.02
C TYR A 43 17.49 11.37 -4.07
N PRO A 44 18.48 10.44 -3.99
CA PRO A 44 18.34 9.18 -3.24
C PRO A 44 18.00 9.39 -1.76
N LYS A 45 18.60 10.39 -1.10
CA LYS A 45 18.29 10.68 0.32
C LYS A 45 16.83 11.08 0.57
N GLN A 46 16.19 11.75 -0.38
CA GLN A 46 14.78 12.11 -0.25
C GLN A 46 13.89 10.89 -0.46
N LEU A 47 14.27 10.03 -1.41
CA LEU A 47 13.58 8.77 -1.66
C LEU A 47 13.68 7.83 -0.45
N GLU A 48 14.86 7.66 0.13
CA GLU A 48 15.09 6.88 1.36
C GLU A 48 14.20 7.35 2.50
N ARG A 49 14.19 8.66 2.80
CA ARG A 49 13.33 9.25 3.83
C ARG A 49 11.83 9.03 3.56
N ALA A 50 11.41 9.06 2.31
CA ALA A 50 10.02 8.78 1.95
C ALA A 50 9.66 7.31 2.19
N ILE A 51 10.58 6.39 1.87
CA ILE A 51 10.43 4.95 2.13
C ILE A 51 10.37 4.68 3.64
N GLU A 52 11.29 5.26 4.42
CA GLU A 52 11.29 5.14 5.88
C GLU A 52 9.93 5.56 6.48
N LYS A 53 9.40 6.72 6.09
CA LYS A 53 8.08 7.18 6.54
C LYS A 53 6.95 6.20 6.21
N ILE A 54 6.98 5.58 5.03
CA ILE A 54 5.98 4.58 4.63
C ILE A 54 6.11 3.33 5.48
N VAL A 55 7.34 2.88 5.74
CA VAL A 55 7.61 1.69 6.57
C VAL A 55 7.15 1.94 8.00
N ASP A 56 7.49 3.08 8.59
CA ASP A 56 7.10 3.46 9.95
C ASP A 56 5.58 3.56 10.09
N SER A 57 4.92 4.19 9.12
CA SER A 57 3.46 4.28 9.08
C SER A 57 2.81 2.90 9.01
N ARG A 58 3.31 1.99 8.17
CA ARG A 58 2.81 0.63 8.09
C ARG A 58 3.00 -0.14 9.40
N ILE A 59 4.15 0.04 10.06
CA ILE A 59 4.41 -0.58 11.36
C ILE A 59 3.42 -0.07 12.40
N ALA A 60 3.22 1.24 12.49
CA ALA A 60 2.28 1.86 13.41
C ALA A 60 0.84 1.38 13.16
N LEU A 61 0.41 1.33 11.90
CA LEU A 61 -0.91 0.80 11.52
C LEU A 61 -1.06 -0.67 11.93
N SER A 62 -0.04 -1.50 11.67
CA SER A 62 -0.07 -2.92 12.07
C SER A 62 -0.17 -3.08 13.58
N GLN A 63 0.54 -2.28 14.35
CA GLN A 63 0.47 -2.27 15.81
C GLN A 63 -0.91 -1.85 16.31
N GLY A 64 -1.50 -0.81 15.72
CA GLY A 64 -2.86 -0.36 16.04
C GLY A 64 -3.91 -1.45 15.76
N LEU A 65 -3.80 -2.15 14.63
CA LEU A 65 -4.67 -3.28 14.30
C LEU A 65 -4.46 -4.47 15.25
N GLN A 66 -3.24 -4.75 15.70
CA GLN A 66 -2.98 -5.77 16.72
C GLN A 66 -3.64 -5.42 18.06
N GLN A 67 -3.59 -4.15 18.47
CA GLN A 67 -4.28 -3.68 19.67
C GLN A 67 -5.80 -3.80 19.54
N LEU A 68 -6.33 -3.44 18.38
CA LEU A 68 -7.76 -3.60 18.09
C LEU A 68 -8.18 -5.07 18.13
N LEU A 69 -7.37 -5.99 17.59
CA LEU A 69 -7.63 -7.43 17.63
C LEU A 69 -7.64 -7.97 19.06
N LYS A 70 -6.81 -7.42 19.96
CA LYS A 70 -6.85 -7.77 21.41
C LYS A 70 -8.16 -7.31 22.07
N LYS A 71 -8.69 -6.16 21.70
CA LYS A 71 -9.97 -5.64 22.19
C LYS A 71 -11.17 -6.39 21.62
N LYS A 72 -11.06 -6.87 20.39
CA LYS A 72 -12.12 -7.54 19.62
C LYS A 72 -11.62 -8.88 19.07
N PRO A 73 -11.38 -9.88 19.92
CA PRO A 73 -10.79 -11.15 19.53
C PRO A 73 -11.66 -11.89 18.54
N GLY A 74 -11.02 -12.47 17.51
CA GLY A 74 -11.70 -13.26 16.49
C GLY A 74 -12.45 -12.46 15.41
N ARG A 75 -12.49 -11.12 15.47
CA ARG A 75 -13.22 -10.31 14.49
C ARG A 75 -12.54 -10.28 13.12
N PHE A 76 -11.23 -10.35 13.08
CA PHE A 76 -10.47 -10.42 11.83
C PHE A 76 -9.15 -11.16 12.02
N ILE A 77 -8.54 -11.56 10.91
CA ILE A 77 -7.18 -12.08 10.84
C ILE A 77 -6.30 -11.01 10.26
N LEU A 78 -5.23 -10.62 10.95
CA LEU A 78 -4.22 -9.70 10.45
C LEU A 78 -3.05 -10.49 9.87
N TYR A 79 -2.72 -10.26 8.61
CA TYR A 79 -1.57 -10.89 7.95
C TYR A 79 -0.29 -10.07 8.12
N PRO A 80 0.87 -10.73 8.27
CA PRO A 80 2.16 -10.05 8.23
C PRO A 80 2.34 -9.27 6.92
N SER A 81 2.99 -8.11 6.99
CA SER A 81 3.23 -7.28 5.82
C SER A 81 4.65 -6.73 5.79
N CYS A 82 5.28 -6.77 4.61
CA CYS A 82 6.53 -6.10 4.27
C CYS A 82 6.37 -5.07 3.14
N THR A 83 5.12 -4.74 2.79
CA THR A 83 4.77 -3.78 1.73
C THR A 83 4.37 -2.42 2.31
N ASN A 84 3.72 -1.58 1.53
CA ASN A 84 3.14 -0.30 1.98
C ASN A 84 1.67 -0.40 2.42
N PHE A 85 1.17 -1.60 2.62
CA PHE A 85 -0.21 -1.84 3.07
C PHE A 85 -0.25 -3.01 4.06
N VAL A 86 -1.36 -3.15 4.76
CA VAL A 86 -1.72 -4.32 5.56
C VAL A 86 -2.93 -5.00 4.96
N LEU A 87 -3.05 -6.31 5.20
CA LEU A 87 -4.20 -7.11 4.80
C LEU A 87 -4.88 -7.67 6.05
N ILE A 88 -6.18 -7.45 6.15
CA ILE A 88 -7.02 -8.10 7.16
C ILE A 88 -8.10 -8.93 6.46
N ARG A 89 -8.40 -10.11 7.00
CA ARG A 89 -9.50 -10.96 6.54
C ARG A 89 -10.59 -11.02 7.61
N LEU A 90 -11.84 -10.86 7.20
CA LEU A 90 -13.00 -10.85 8.09
C LEU A 90 -14.24 -11.35 7.32
N ALA A 91 -15.15 -12.01 8.04
CA ALA A 91 -16.33 -12.64 7.43
C ALA A 91 -17.29 -11.62 6.77
N ASP A 92 -17.36 -10.42 7.32
CA ASP A 92 -18.21 -9.32 6.89
C ASP A 92 -17.45 -8.18 6.19
N ALA A 93 -16.39 -8.54 5.43
CA ALA A 93 -15.49 -7.58 4.77
C ALA A 93 -16.23 -6.53 3.92
N ARG A 94 -17.27 -6.94 3.19
CA ARG A 94 -18.09 -6.03 2.39
C ARG A 94 -18.82 -5.00 3.25
N TYR A 95 -19.44 -5.42 4.34
CA TYR A 95 -20.12 -4.52 5.26
C TYR A 95 -19.16 -3.48 5.86
N VAL A 96 -18.01 -3.95 6.35
CA VAL A 96 -16.98 -3.06 6.92
C VAL A 96 -16.44 -2.09 5.86
N TYR A 97 -16.21 -2.56 4.63
CA TYR A 97 -15.82 -1.70 3.50
C TYR A 97 -16.84 -0.59 3.23
N GLU A 98 -18.13 -0.94 3.15
CA GLU A 98 -19.20 0.04 2.86
C GLU A 98 -19.34 1.06 3.99
N LYS A 99 -19.18 0.65 5.25
CA LYS A 99 -19.18 1.56 6.40
C LYS A 99 -17.99 2.52 6.39
N LEU A 100 -16.79 2.02 6.13
CA LEU A 100 -15.59 2.87 5.98
C LEU A 100 -15.75 3.87 4.84
N LEU A 101 -16.26 3.41 3.70
CA LEU A 101 -16.50 4.28 2.53
C LEU A 101 -17.53 5.38 2.85
N ALA A 102 -18.58 5.06 3.60
CA ALA A 102 -19.58 6.04 4.05
C ALA A 102 -19.01 7.11 5.00
N GLU A 103 -17.93 6.78 5.72
CA GLU A 103 -17.17 7.72 6.55
C GLU A 103 -16.03 8.42 5.76
N GLY A 104 -15.97 8.26 4.43
CA GLY A 104 -14.94 8.87 3.59
C GLY A 104 -13.59 8.13 3.60
N ILE A 105 -13.51 6.95 4.22
CA ILE A 105 -12.27 6.17 4.33
C ILE A 105 -12.21 5.13 3.21
N ALA A 106 -11.33 5.37 2.24
CA ALA A 106 -11.16 4.50 1.08
C ALA A 106 -10.14 3.38 1.36
N VAL A 107 -10.60 2.14 1.38
CA VAL A 107 -9.77 0.93 1.41
C VAL A 107 -10.06 0.07 0.19
N ARG A 108 -9.36 -1.04 -0.01
CA ARG A 108 -9.63 -1.94 -1.14
C ARG A 108 -10.26 -3.24 -0.66
N LEU A 109 -11.49 -3.51 -1.09
CA LEU A 109 -12.15 -4.79 -0.89
C LEU A 109 -11.57 -5.85 -1.84
N MET A 110 -11.21 -7.02 -1.31
CA MET A 110 -10.64 -8.16 -2.02
C MET A 110 -11.28 -9.46 -1.50
N GLY A 111 -12.47 -9.81 -2.02
CA GLY A 111 -13.23 -10.96 -1.53
C GLY A 111 -13.63 -10.78 -0.06
N ASP A 112 -13.14 -11.65 0.82
CA ASP A 112 -13.32 -11.62 2.26
C ASP A 112 -12.25 -10.79 3.02
N SER A 113 -11.48 -9.97 2.29
CA SER A 113 -10.34 -9.27 2.85
C SER A 113 -10.37 -7.78 2.51
N LEU A 114 -9.80 -6.97 3.39
CA LEU A 114 -9.55 -5.54 3.15
C LEU A 114 -8.04 -5.30 3.06
N ARG A 115 -7.60 -4.69 1.95
CA ARG A 115 -6.26 -4.17 1.80
C ARG A 115 -6.25 -2.70 2.16
N ILE A 116 -5.52 -2.38 3.21
CA ILE A 116 -5.44 -1.06 3.81
C ILE A 116 -4.05 -0.50 3.56
N THR A 117 -3.95 0.54 2.74
CA THR A 117 -2.68 1.24 2.51
C THR A 117 -2.34 2.06 3.75
N ALA A 118 -1.09 2.02 4.19
CA ALA A 118 -0.62 2.87 5.28
C ALA A 118 -0.59 4.32 4.81
N GLY A 119 -1.34 5.16 5.48
CA GLY A 119 -1.50 6.59 5.20
C GLY A 119 -0.62 7.46 6.09
N ALA A 120 -0.93 8.75 6.15
CA ALA A 120 -0.36 9.64 7.15
C ALA A 120 -0.79 9.20 8.58
N PRO A 121 -0.06 9.60 9.63
CA PRO A 121 -0.41 9.22 11.01
C PRO A 121 -1.86 9.55 11.39
N GLU A 122 -2.36 10.69 10.94
CA GLU A 122 -3.72 11.16 11.17
C GLU A 122 -4.75 10.26 10.47
N GLU A 123 -4.48 9.89 9.22
CA GLU A 123 -5.34 8.98 8.43
C GLU A 123 -5.40 7.58 9.05
N ASN A 124 -4.26 7.07 9.52
CA ASN A 124 -4.21 5.77 10.23
C ASN A 124 -5.00 5.83 11.55
N THR A 125 -4.93 6.94 12.28
CA THR A 125 -5.67 7.13 13.52
C THR A 125 -7.17 7.15 13.28
N GLU A 126 -7.61 7.88 12.27
CA GLU A 126 -9.02 7.97 11.87
C GLU A 126 -9.56 6.61 11.43
N LEU A 127 -8.80 5.90 10.59
CA LEU A 127 -9.14 4.54 10.17
C LEU A 127 -9.29 3.57 11.36
N LEU A 128 -8.33 3.58 12.30
CA LEU A 128 -8.37 2.69 13.47
C LEU A 128 -9.57 3.00 14.36
N ALA A 129 -9.90 4.27 14.56
CA ALA A 129 -11.08 4.70 15.30
C ALA A 129 -12.37 4.27 14.61
N ALA A 130 -12.45 4.40 13.27
CA ALA A 130 -13.60 3.93 12.49
C ALA A 130 -13.76 2.41 12.60
N LEU A 131 -12.68 1.64 12.43
CA LEU A 131 -12.71 0.19 12.59
C LEU A 131 -13.13 -0.24 14.00
N GLU A 132 -12.72 0.48 15.05
CA GLU A 132 -13.12 0.17 16.43
C GLU A 132 -14.62 0.35 16.64
N ARG A 133 -15.27 1.31 15.96
CA ARG A 133 -16.74 1.51 16.00
C ARG A 133 -17.51 0.48 15.16
N ILE A 134 -16.96 0.11 14.01
CA ILE A 134 -17.67 -0.74 13.04
C ILE A 134 -17.59 -2.22 13.43
N LEU A 135 -16.46 -2.68 13.97
CA LEU A 135 -16.22 -4.07 14.36
C LEU A 135 -16.78 -4.40 15.73
#